data_39887306f843760fc3462a20759409a0
#
_entry.id   39887306f843760fc3462a20759409a0
#
_cell.length_a   1.000
_cell.length_b   1.000
_cell.length_c   1.000
_cell.angle_alpha   90.00
_cell.angle_beta   90.00
_cell.angle_gamma   90.00
#
_symmetry.space_group_name_H-M   'P 1'
#
loop_
_entity.id
_entity.type
_entity.pdbx_description
1 polymer ?
#
loop_
_entity_poly.entity_id
_entity_poly.type
_entity_poly.pdbx_seq_one_letter_code
_entity_poly.pdbx_strand_id
1 'polypeptide(L)'
;IHDRTINKFDYTPIGALVTAAYAQRFQKEMPAYKDQPVIGVNHYGGIRAALPKGDITRLRAGNILPFGSAIVAYRFDGKRLKKLLEDGRKNPNGFLQSSDLTLTLSGNKIEKIVYTRDGQKTEIEDNTPCVVTLDAFITDGGDGYDASLFKGYEIPEFDNLGIISTDAFMEYLKGIKKPITVESTHMPVISK
;
A
#
# COMPACT_ATOMS: atom_id res chain seq x y z
N ILE A 1 -9.98 -7.31 12.54
CA ILE A 1 -9.87 -7.13 13.96
C ILE A 1 -8.79 -6.09 14.26
N HIS A 2 -9.01 -4.88 13.94
CA HIS A 2 -8.01 -3.86 14.25
C HIS A 2 -8.68 -2.57 14.64
N ASP A 3 -8.34 -2.10 15.83
CA ASP A 3 -8.75 -0.79 16.27
C ASP A 3 -7.80 0.25 15.66
N ARG A 4 -8.32 1.11 14.80
CA ARG A 4 -7.60 2.22 14.19
C ARG A 4 -6.98 3.17 15.22
N THR A 5 -7.44 3.12 16.47
CA THR A 5 -6.96 4.02 17.53
C THR A 5 -5.58 3.66 18.06
N ILE A 6 -5.01 2.48 17.70
CA ILE A 6 -3.86 1.95 18.42
C ILE A 6 -2.58 2.73 18.12
N ASN A 7 -2.29 3.13 16.90
CA ASN A 7 -1.15 4.01 16.61
C ASN A 7 -1.14 4.51 15.15
N LYS A 8 -1.36 5.79 14.94
CA LYS A 8 -1.24 6.38 13.59
C LYS A 8 0.20 6.42 13.05
N PHE A 9 1.18 6.11 13.87
CA PHE A 9 2.60 6.09 13.53
C PHE A 9 3.17 4.68 13.48
N ASP A 10 2.35 3.71 13.05
CA ASP A 10 2.76 2.33 12.85
C ASP A 10 2.01 1.70 11.68
N TYR A 11 2.50 0.57 11.19
CA TYR A 11 1.78 -0.24 10.24
C TYR A 11 0.61 -0.95 10.92
N THR A 12 -0.48 -1.11 10.18
CA THR A 12 -1.71 -1.71 10.70
C THR A 12 -2.16 -2.87 9.83
N PRO A 13 -2.76 -3.92 10.42
CA PRO A 13 -3.31 -5.04 9.63
C PRO A 13 -4.30 -4.59 8.57
N ILE A 14 -5.15 -3.61 8.86
CA ILE A 14 -6.09 -3.07 7.87
C ILE A 14 -5.37 -2.29 6.78
N GLY A 15 -4.30 -1.56 7.12
CA GLY A 15 -3.45 -0.88 6.16
C GLY A 15 -2.81 -1.86 5.19
N ALA A 16 -2.26 -2.96 5.71
CA ALA A 16 -1.66 -4.01 4.89
C ALA A 16 -2.69 -4.68 3.96
N LEU A 17 -3.91 -4.96 4.43
CA LEU A 17 -4.97 -5.51 3.57
C LEU A 17 -5.38 -4.57 2.44
N VAL A 18 -5.52 -3.28 2.74
CA VAL A 18 -5.89 -2.26 1.74
C VAL A 18 -4.80 -2.15 0.68
N THR A 19 -3.54 -2.07 1.10
CA THR A 19 -2.41 -1.89 0.17
C THR A 19 -2.12 -3.16 -0.64
N ALA A 20 -2.32 -4.35 -0.06
CA ALA A 20 -2.27 -5.60 -0.80
C ALA A 20 -3.36 -5.66 -1.89
N ALA A 21 -4.55 -5.13 -1.62
CA ALA A 21 -5.62 -5.04 -2.62
C ALA A 21 -5.24 -4.15 -3.81
N TYR A 22 -4.54 -3.03 -3.56
CA TYR A 22 -4.06 -2.14 -4.62
C TYR A 22 -3.03 -2.84 -5.50
N ALA A 23 -2.03 -3.47 -4.88
CA ALA A 23 -1.00 -4.21 -5.60
C ALA A 23 -1.60 -5.37 -6.42
N GLN A 24 -2.51 -6.16 -5.82
CA GLN A 24 -3.17 -7.26 -6.52
C GLN A 24 -4.01 -6.77 -7.70
N ARG A 25 -4.74 -5.66 -7.55
CA ARG A 25 -5.52 -5.09 -8.63
C ARG A 25 -4.64 -4.66 -9.80
N PHE A 26 -3.53 -3.99 -9.53
CA PHE A 26 -2.57 -3.64 -10.57
C PHE A 26 -2.03 -4.88 -11.29
N GLN A 27 -1.60 -5.89 -10.57
CA GLN A 27 -1.04 -7.12 -11.15
C GLN A 27 -2.04 -7.85 -12.04
N LYS A 28 -3.32 -7.80 -11.69
CA LYS A 28 -4.40 -8.39 -12.48
C LYS A 28 -4.61 -7.66 -13.82
N GLU A 29 -4.60 -6.34 -13.78
CA GLU A 29 -4.88 -5.51 -14.97
C GLU A 29 -3.63 -5.33 -15.86
N MET A 30 -2.43 -5.44 -15.27
CA MET A 30 -1.16 -5.13 -15.92
C MET A 30 -0.19 -6.33 -15.93
N PRO A 31 -0.53 -7.45 -16.59
CA PRO A 31 0.28 -8.68 -16.57
C PRO A 31 1.70 -8.51 -17.15
N ALA A 32 1.94 -7.46 -17.93
CA ALA A 32 3.28 -7.12 -18.43
C ALA A 32 4.29 -6.80 -17.31
N TYR A 33 3.81 -6.46 -16.10
CA TYR A 33 4.63 -6.12 -14.93
C TYR A 33 4.77 -7.30 -13.94
N LYS A 34 4.41 -8.52 -14.34
CA LYS A 34 4.37 -9.70 -13.45
C LYS A 34 5.69 -10.02 -12.74
N ASP A 35 6.83 -9.68 -13.37
CA ASP A 35 8.18 -9.99 -12.88
C ASP A 35 8.78 -8.84 -12.04
N GLN A 36 8.06 -7.75 -11.86
CA GLN A 36 8.50 -6.62 -11.04
C GLN A 36 7.84 -6.64 -9.66
N PRO A 37 8.53 -6.16 -8.61
CA PRO A 37 7.90 -5.84 -7.34
C PRO A 37 6.78 -4.82 -7.55
N VAL A 38 5.58 -5.11 -7.02
CA VAL A 38 4.44 -4.18 -7.02
C VAL A 38 4.06 -3.88 -5.59
N ILE A 39 4.29 -2.67 -5.17
CA ILE A 39 4.12 -2.23 -3.79
C ILE A 39 2.86 -1.34 -3.69
N GLY A 40 1.87 -1.81 -2.95
CA GLY A 40 0.73 -0.98 -2.59
C GLY A 40 1.08 -0.07 -1.42
N VAL A 41 0.65 1.19 -1.48
CA VAL A 41 0.76 2.13 -0.37
C VAL A 41 -0.53 2.94 -0.22
N ASN A 42 -0.84 3.34 1.02
CA ASN A 42 -1.93 4.27 1.29
C ASN A 42 -1.62 5.11 2.52
N HIS A 43 -2.12 6.34 2.57
CA HIS A 43 -1.97 7.18 3.75
C HIS A 43 -2.91 6.74 4.87
N TYR A 44 -2.47 6.90 6.12
CA TYR A 44 -3.26 6.49 7.28
C TYR A 44 -4.65 7.15 7.30
N GLY A 45 -4.73 8.42 6.92
CA GLY A 45 -5.97 9.21 6.88
C GLY A 45 -7.02 8.66 5.91
N GLY A 46 -6.63 7.96 4.85
CA GLY A 46 -7.53 7.34 3.88
C GLY A 46 -8.31 6.14 4.42
N ILE A 47 -7.79 5.49 5.47
CA ILE A 47 -8.41 4.30 6.08
C ILE A 47 -9.23 4.74 7.29
N ARG A 48 -10.55 4.75 7.19
CA ARG A 48 -11.46 5.41 8.14
C ARG A 48 -12.11 4.50 9.18
N ALA A 49 -12.07 3.19 9.00
CA ALA A 49 -12.67 2.24 9.91
C ALA A 49 -11.80 0.99 10.10
N ALA A 50 -12.03 0.28 11.20
CA ALA A 50 -11.47 -1.03 11.47
C ALA A 50 -12.28 -2.12 10.77
N LEU A 51 -11.67 -3.29 10.57
CA LEU A 51 -12.36 -4.49 10.13
C LEU A 51 -12.82 -5.27 11.38
N PRO A 52 -14.12 -5.22 11.73
CA PRO A 52 -14.61 -5.86 12.94
C PRO A 52 -14.63 -7.39 12.80
N LYS A 53 -14.66 -8.09 13.93
CA LYS A 53 -14.84 -9.55 13.97
C LYS A 53 -16.21 -9.93 13.35
N GLY A 54 -16.24 -11.05 12.63
CA GLY A 54 -17.43 -11.60 11.99
C GLY A 54 -17.45 -11.35 10.48
N ASP A 55 -18.62 -11.49 9.87
CA ASP A 55 -18.78 -11.36 8.43
C ASP A 55 -18.50 -9.96 7.92
N ILE A 56 -17.78 -9.87 6.80
CA ILE A 56 -17.47 -8.61 6.15
C ILE A 56 -18.55 -8.29 5.14
N THR A 57 -19.43 -7.36 5.46
CA THR A 57 -20.45 -6.86 4.54
C THR A 57 -19.88 -5.77 3.62
N ARG A 58 -20.55 -5.53 2.48
CA ARG A 58 -20.18 -4.41 1.57
C ARG A 58 -20.19 -3.08 2.29
N LEU A 59 -21.14 -2.83 3.18
CA LEU A 59 -21.20 -1.60 3.97
C LEU A 59 -19.98 -1.45 4.87
N ARG A 60 -19.56 -2.52 5.56
CA ARG A 60 -18.36 -2.51 6.41
C ARG A 60 -17.10 -2.25 5.60
N ALA A 61 -16.94 -2.91 4.45
CA ALA A 61 -15.82 -2.69 3.56
C ALA A 61 -15.80 -1.25 3.00
N GLY A 62 -16.97 -0.72 2.60
CA GLY A 62 -17.10 0.66 2.12
C GLY A 62 -16.77 1.72 3.17
N ASN A 63 -17.07 1.47 4.44
CA ASN A 63 -16.72 2.39 5.53
C ASN A 63 -15.21 2.44 5.82
N ILE A 64 -14.44 1.46 5.38
CA ILE A 64 -12.96 1.47 5.52
C ILE A 64 -12.34 2.48 4.57
N LEU A 65 -12.80 2.54 3.32
CA LEU A 65 -12.33 3.46 2.27
C LEU A 65 -13.50 4.30 1.71
N PRO A 66 -14.04 5.26 2.49
CA PRO A 66 -15.29 5.92 2.11
C PRO A 66 -15.14 7.01 1.06
N PHE A 67 -13.92 7.40 0.68
CA PHE A 67 -13.70 8.54 -0.19
C PHE A 67 -13.83 8.22 -1.68
N GLY A 68 -13.82 6.94 -2.07
CA GLY A 68 -13.93 6.55 -3.48
C GLY A 68 -12.78 7.08 -4.34
N SER A 69 -11.59 7.22 -3.77
CA SER A 69 -10.41 7.71 -4.48
C SER A 69 -9.98 6.74 -5.57
N ALA A 70 -9.46 7.29 -6.68
CA ALA A 70 -8.82 6.48 -7.71
C ALA A 70 -7.49 5.89 -7.21
N ILE A 71 -7.21 4.65 -7.62
CA ILE A 71 -5.88 4.07 -7.49
C ILE A 71 -5.11 4.43 -8.76
N VAL A 72 -3.89 4.93 -8.57
CA VAL A 72 -2.94 5.27 -9.63
C VAL A 72 -1.65 4.49 -9.46
N ALA A 73 -0.86 4.38 -10.52
CA ALA A 73 0.36 3.57 -10.51
C ALA A 73 1.57 4.31 -11.10
N TYR A 74 2.74 4.06 -10.53
CA TYR A 74 3.99 4.73 -10.90
C TYR A 74 5.14 3.75 -11.07
N ARG A 75 5.97 3.99 -12.10
CA ARG A 75 7.26 3.30 -12.27
C ARG A 75 8.29 3.95 -11.37
N PHE A 76 8.70 3.26 -10.33
CA PHE A 76 9.74 3.71 -9.43
C PHE A 76 11.00 2.86 -9.57
N ASP A 77 12.08 3.36 -9.03
CA ASP A 77 13.24 2.60 -8.61
C ASP A 77 13.28 2.48 -7.07
N GLY A 78 14.15 1.65 -6.55
CA GLY A 78 14.25 1.44 -5.10
C GLY A 78 14.64 2.70 -4.34
N LYS A 79 15.44 3.59 -4.93
CA LYS A 79 15.82 4.87 -4.31
C LYS A 79 14.61 5.77 -4.10
N ARG A 80 13.73 5.85 -5.10
CA ARG A 80 12.49 6.62 -5.06
C ARG A 80 11.48 6.01 -4.08
N LEU A 81 11.38 4.68 -4.07
CA LEU A 81 10.57 3.96 -3.10
C LEU A 81 11.04 4.22 -1.66
N LYS A 82 12.35 4.16 -1.38
CA LYS A 82 12.91 4.51 -0.07
C LYS A 82 12.49 5.91 0.36
N LYS A 83 12.65 6.89 -0.54
CA LYS A 83 12.27 8.29 -0.26
C LYS A 83 10.79 8.40 0.12
N LEU A 84 9.89 7.78 -0.65
CA LEU A 84 8.46 7.78 -0.37
C LEU A 84 8.14 7.17 1.01
N LEU A 85 8.72 6.01 1.31
CA LEU A 85 8.49 5.31 2.58
C LEU A 85 9.08 6.08 3.77
N GLU A 86 10.26 6.69 3.62
CA GLU A 86 10.87 7.52 4.67
C GLU A 86 10.05 8.79 4.95
N ASP A 87 9.55 9.45 3.91
CA ASP A 87 8.67 10.60 4.05
C ASP A 87 7.36 10.21 4.73
N GLY A 88 6.80 9.06 4.34
CA GLY A 88 5.60 8.53 4.97
C GLY A 88 5.77 8.19 6.45
N ARG A 89 6.96 7.73 6.86
CA ARG A 89 7.28 7.45 8.28
C ARG A 89 7.42 8.71 9.14
N LYS A 90 7.75 9.84 8.53
CA LYS A 90 7.91 11.14 9.20
C LYS A 90 6.65 12.01 9.13
N ASN A 91 5.65 11.58 8.36
CA ASN A 91 4.46 12.39 8.12
C ASN A 91 3.66 12.58 9.42
N PRO A 92 3.39 13.83 9.85
CA PRO A 92 2.67 14.12 11.09
C PRO A 92 1.20 13.68 11.04
N ASN A 93 0.65 13.46 9.85
CA ASN A 93 -0.73 12.99 9.66
C ASN A 93 -0.87 11.47 9.81
N GLY A 94 0.23 10.74 9.88
CA GLY A 94 0.31 9.30 10.10
C GLY A 94 1.12 8.56 9.04
N PHE A 95 1.53 7.34 9.37
CA PHE A 95 2.37 6.52 8.50
C PHE A 95 1.70 6.20 7.18
N LEU A 96 2.53 6.18 6.14
CA LEU A 96 2.17 5.53 4.88
C LEU A 96 2.09 4.02 5.11
N GLN A 97 0.90 3.47 4.96
CA GLN A 97 0.65 2.04 5.10
C GLN A 97 1.16 1.29 3.88
N SER A 98 1.65 0.08 4.06
CA SER A 98 2.09 -0.82 3.00
C SER A 98 1.90 -2.29 3.41
N SER A 99 2.21 -3.22 2.50
CA SER A 99 2.21 -4.67 2.72
C SER A 99 3.45 -5.33 2.13
N ASP A 100 3.69 -6.57 2.52
CA ASP A 100 4.68 -7.47 1.89
C ASP A 100 6.13 -6.96 1.90
N LEU A 101 6.47 -6.07 2.82
CA LEU A 101 7.80 -5.50 2.95
C LEU A 101 8.48 -5.93 4.26
N THR A 102 9.80 -6.14 4.19
CA THR A 102 10.69 -6.12 5.34
C THR A 102 11.64 -4.95 5.19
N LEU A 103 11.66 -4.06 6.18
CA LEU A 103 12.47 -2.85 6.19
C LEU A 103 13.54 -2.96 7.27
N THR A 104 14.81 -2.79 6.90
CA THR A 104 15.90 -2.61 7.86
C THR A 104 16.15 -1.12 8.04
N LEU A 105 16.16 -0.67 9.30
CA LEU A 105 16.26 0.75 9.64
C LEU A 105 17.54 1.08 10.38
N SER A 106 18.12 2.25 10.07
CA SER A 106 19.11 2.94 10.90
C SER A 106 18.52 4.29 11.30
N GLY A 107 18.03 4.37 12.53
CA GLY A 107 17.24 5.52 12.97
C GLY A 107 15.96 5.68 12.13
N ASN A 108 15.85 6.81 11.44
CA ASN A 108 14.71 7.10 10.54
C ASN A 108 15.00 6.78 9.06
N LYS A 109 16.19 6.28 8.74
CA LYS A 109 16.54 5.91 7.37
C LYS A 109 16.27 4.43 7.12
N ILE A 110 15.84 4.14 5.90
CA ILE A 110 15.68 2.78 5.40
C ILE A 110 16.98 2.36 4.73
N GLU A 111 17.70 1.41 5.32
CA GLU A 111 18.93 0.87 4.75
C GLU A 111 18.61 -0.19 3.69
N LYS A 112 17.63 -1.06 3.99
CA LYS A 112 17.29 -2.19 3.14
C LYS A 112 15.78 -2.36 3.03
N ILE A 113 15.33 -2.72 1.82
CA ILE A 113 13.96 -3.12 1.52
C ILE A 113 13.98 -4.52 0.94
N VAL A 114 13.21 -5.43 1.51
CA VAL A 114 12.95 -6.75 0.96
C VAL A 114 11.46 -6.88 0.69
N TYR A 115 11.08 -7.09 -0.54
CA TYR A 115 9.73 -7.41 -0.97
C TYR A 115 9.50 -8.92 -0.92
N THR A 116 8.36 -9.36 -0.40
CA THR A 116 8.01 -10.78 -0.31
C THR A 116 6.72 -11.03 -1.07
N ARG A 117 6.77 -11.92 -2.07
CA ARG A 117 5.58 -12.34 -2.84
C ARG A 117 5.59 -13.85 -3.01
N ASP A 118 4.49 -14.51 -2.70
CA ASP A 118 4.32 -15.97 -2.83
C ASP A 118 5.46 -16.76 -2.17
N GLY A 119 5.98 -16.26 -1.05
CA GLY A 119 7.12 -16.84 -0.33
C GLY A 119 8.49 -16.53 -0.91
N GLN A 120 8.57 -15.91 -2.08
CA GLN A 120 9.83 -15.45 -2.68
C GLN A 120 10.20 -14.07 -2.16
N LYS A 121 11.48 -13.88 -1.84
CA LYS A 121 12.04 -12.63 -1.35
C LYS A 121 12.91 -11.98 -2.40
N THR A 122 12.63 -10.71 -2.70
CA THR A 122 13.39 -9.88 -3.62
C THR A 122 13.92 -8.67 -2.88
N GLU A 123 15.22 -8.48 -2.84
CA GLU A 123 15.82 -7.24 -2.33
C GLU A 123 15.59 -6.11 -3.35
N ILE A 124 15.10 -4.97 -2.88
CA ILE A 124 14.93 -3.78 -3.70
C ILE A 124 16.11 -2.85 -3.43
N GLU A 125 17.11 -2.96 -4.29
CA GLU A 125 18.27 -2.04 -4.33
C GLU A 125 17.87 -0.71 -4.96
N ASP A 126 18.71 0.31 -4.82
CA ASP A 126 18.43 1.69 -5.29
C ASP A 126 18.00 1.76 -6.77
N ASN A 127 18.57 0.91 -7.63
CA ASN A 127 18.27 0.88 -9.06
C ASN A 127 17.26 -0.23 -9.45
N THR A 128 16.72 -0.98 -8.50
CA THR A 128 15.75 -2.04 -8.80
C THR A 128 14.44 -1.42 -9.29
N PRO A 129 13.99 -1.72 -10.51
CA PRO A 129 12.69 -1.23 -10.99
C PRO A 129 11.56 -1.88 -10.20
N CYS A 130 10.60 -1.07 -9.81
CA CYS A 130 9.39 -1.51 -9.11
C CYS A 130 8.19 -0.65 -9.50
N VAL A 131 7.01 -1.12 -9.18
CA VAL A 131 5.77 -0.36 -9.33
C VAL A 131 5.24 0.01 -7.95
N VAL A 132 4.80 1.25 -7.81
CA VAL A 132 4.05 1.70 -6.63
C VAL A 132 2.63 2.02 -7.03
N THR A 133 1.66 1.41 -6.35
CA THR A 133 0.23 1.68 -6.51
C THR A 133 -0.30 2.38 -5.27
N LEU A 134 -1.03 3.46 -5.45
CA LEU A 134 -1.46 4.28 -4.33
C LEU A 134 -2.72 5.08 -4.65
N ASP A 135 -3.27 5.70 -3.61
CA ASP A 135 -4.39 6.63 -3.72
C ASP A 135 -3.96 7.93 -4.39
N ALA A 136 -4.70 8.39 -5.40
CA ALA A 136 -4.40 9.63 -6.14
C ALA A 136 -4.27 10.85 -5.23
N PHE A 137 -4.95 10.87 -4.08
CA PHE A 137 -4.82 11.94 -3.09
C PHE A 137 -3.37 12.20 -2.66
N ILE A 138 -2.56 11.13 -2.53
CA ILE A 138 -1.14 11.25 -2.13
C ILE A 138 -0.35 11.95 -3.26
N THR A 139 -0.60 11.58 -4.50
CA THR A 139 0.16 12.08 -5.67
C THR A 139 -0.15 13.53 -5.99
N ASP A 140 -1.33 14.00 -5.57
CA ASP A 140 -1.75 15.41 -5.68
C ASP A 140 -1.24 16.29 -4.53
N GLY A 141 -0.39 15.73 -3.65
CA GLY A 141 0.19 16.45 -2.52
C GLY A 141 -0.67 16.45 -1.25
N GLY A 142 -1.70 15.59 -1.19
CA GLY A 142 -2.51 15.40 0.01
C GLY A 142 -1.67 15.01 1.22
N ASP A 143 -2.09 15.41 2.42
CA ASP A 143 -1.34 15.24 3.68
C ASP A 143 0.11 15.77 3.64
N GLY A 144 0.45 16.63 2.67
CA GLY A 144 1.77 17.24 2.54
C GLY A 144 2.83 16.34 1.88
N TYR A 145 2.42 15.30 1.16
CA TYR A 145 3.33 14.52 0.32
C TYR A 145 3.86 15.35 -0.85
N ASP A 146 5.13 15.11 -1.21
CA ASP A 146 5.77 15.81 -2.32
C ASP A 146 5.28 15.26 -3.68
N ALA A 147 4.36 15.98 -4.32
CA ALA A 147 3.82 15.62 -5.63
C ALA A 147 4.89 15.51 -6.73
N SER A 148 6.05 16.20 -6.57
CA SER A 148 7.13 16.13 -7.56
C SER A 148 7.80 14.75 -7.60
N LEU A 149 7.65 13.94 -6.55
CA LEU A 149 8.17 12.57 -6.48
C LEU A 149 7.51 11.66 -7.54
N PHE A 150 6.32 11.98 -7.98
CA PHE A 150 5.50 11.16 -8.88
C PHE A 150 5.57 11.61 -10.33
N LYS A 151 5.84 12.88 -10.58
CA LYS A 151 5.76 13.50 -11.92
C LYS A 151 6.71 12.84 -12.93
N GLY A 152 6.13 12.38 -14.04
CA GLY A 152 6.87 11.74 -15.15
C GLY A 152 7.12 10.23 -14.95
N TYR A 153 6.52 9.62 -13.93
CA TYR A 153 6.64 8.19 -13.62
C TYR A 153 5.32 7.45 -13.68
N GLU A 154 4.26 8.10 -14.11
CA GLU A 154 2.89 7.59 -14.21
C GLU A 154 2.83 6.33 -15.11
N ILE A 155 1.82 5.51 -14.89
CA ILE A 155 1.43 4.39 -15.76
C ILE A 155 0.03 4.68 -16.32
N PRO A 156 -0.08 5.52 -17.36
CA PRO A 156 -1.38 5.98 -17.86
C PRO A 156 -2.29 4.84 -18.29
N GLU A 157 -1.73 3.71 -18.74
CA GLU A 157 -2.49 2.54 -19.15
C GLU A 157 -3.28 1.93 -17.99
N PHE A 158 -2.78 2.06 -16.77
CA PHE A 158 -3.50 1.65 -15.55
C PHE A 158 -4.42 2.76 -15.05
N ASP A 159 -3.93 3.99 -15.00
CA ASP A 159 -4.66 5.14 -14.46
C ASP A 159 -5.96 5.40 -15.24
N ASN A 160 -5.93 5.22 -16.57
CA ASN A 160 -7.09 5.36 -17.45
C ASN A 160 -8.19 4.31 -17.23
N LEU A 161 -7.92 3.23 -16.47
CA LEU A 161 -8.95 2.27 -16.08
C LEU A 161 -9.91 2.83 -15.03
N GLY A 162 -9.55 3.92 -14.36
CA GLY A 162 -10.38 4.59 -13.36
C GLY A 162 -10.75 3.70 -12.18
N ILE A 163 -9.81 2.89 -11.71
CA ILE A 163 -10.06 1.90 -10.64
C ILE A 163 -10.27 2.60 -9.32
N ILE A 164 -11.41 2.37 -8.70
CA ILE A 164 -11.76 2.94 -7.40
C ILE A 164 -11.25 2.04 -6.27
N SER A 165 -10.62 2.67 -5.27
CA SER A 165 -9.98 2.02 -4.13
C SER A 165 -10.92 1.09 -3.36
N THR A 166 -12.16 1.53 -3.11
CA THR A 166 -13.18 0.73 -2.43
C THR A 166 -13.56 -0.53 -3.21
N ASP A 167 -13.66 -0.43 -4.55
CA ASP A 167 -14.03 -1.56 -5.40
C ASP A 167 -12.90 -2.58 -5.46
N ALA A 168 -11.66 -2.14 -5.62
CA ALA A 168 -10.49 -3.00 -5.58
C ALA A 168 -10.37 -3.73 -4.23
N PHE A 169 -10.59 -3.03 -3.12
CA PHE A 169 -10.57 -3.62 -1.79
C PHE A 169 -11.69 -4.66 -1.59
N MET A 170 -12.91 -4.36 -2.03
CA MET A 170 -14.02 -5.31 -1.97
C MET A 170 -13.77 -6.55 -2.83
N GLU A 171 -13.19 -6.40 -4.01
CA GLU A 171 -12.82 -7.53 -4.86
C GLU A 171 -11.75 -8.41 -4.19
N TYR A 172 -10.72 -7.79 -3.62
CA TYR A 172 -9.68 -8.47 -2.86
C TYR A 172 -10.25 -9.31 -1.72
N LEU A 173 -11.12 -8.71 -0.88
CA LEU A 173 -11.75 -9.41 0.24
C LEU A 173 -12.59 -10.61 -0.20
N LYS A 174 -13.31 -10.52 -1.34
CA LYS A 174 -14.08 -11.65 -1.90
C LYS A 174 -13.18 -12.81 -2.35
N GLY A 175 -11.95 -12.54 -2.73
CA GLY A 175 -10.95 -13.54 -3.11
C GLY A 175 -10.41 -14.34 -1.92
N ILE A 176 -10.48 -13.81 -0.71
CA ILE A 176 -9.96 -14.45 0.50
C ILE A 176 -10.92 -15.57 0.94
N LYS A 177 -10.44 -16.82 0.92
CA LYS A 177 -11.24 -18.00 1.27
C LYS A 177 -11.07 -18.48 2.72
N LYS A 178 -10.11 -17.91 3.44
CA LYS A 178 -9.81 -18.27 4.84
C LYS A 178 -10.13 -17.09 5.75
N PRO A 179 -10.42 -17.34 7.05
CA PRO A 179 -10.56 -16.24 8.01
C PRO A 179 -9.31 -15.32 8.00
N ILE A 180 -9.56 -14.01 8.02
CA ILE A 180 -8.49 -13.03 8.10
C ILE A 180 -8.04 -12.92 9.55
N THR A 181 -6.76 -13.15 9.81
CA THR A 181 -6.10 -12.92 11.10
C THR A 181 -5.04 -11.81 10.93
N VAL A 182 -4.50 -11.31 12.03
CA VAL A 182 -3.42 -10.30 11.97
C VAL A 182 -2.21 -10.86 11.21
N GLU A 183 -1.84 -12.10 11.48
CA GLU A 183 -0.70 -12.79 10.87
C GLU A 183 -0.87 -12.98 9.35
N SER A 184 -2.12 -13.10 8.89
CA SER A 184 -2.44 -13.28 7.46
C SER A 184 -2.46 -11.97 6.66
N THR A 185 -2.22 -10.82 7.29
CA THR A 185 -2.32 -9.52 6.61
C THR A 185 -1.01 -9.04 5.99
N HIS A 186 0.08 -9.76 6.17
CA HIS A 186 1.39 -9.44 5.58
C HIS A 186 1.86 -8.00 5.86
N MET A 187 1.67 -7.54 7.10
CA MET A 187 2.17 -6.25 7.54
C MET A 187 3.68 -6.14 7.33
N PRO A 188 4.19 -4.95 7.03
CA PRO A 188 5.63 -4.72 6.97
C PRO A 188 6.33 -5.13 8.28
N VAL A 189 7.45 -5.82 8.15
CA VAL A 189 8.32 -6.21 9.25
C VAL A 189 9.44 -5.20 9.36
N ILE A 190 9.68 -4.68 10.56
CA ILE A 190 10.78 -3.79 10.84
C ILE A 190 11.89 -4.57 11.55
N SER A 191 13.07 -4.61 10.94
CA SER A 191 14.31 -5.10 11.56
C SER A 191 15.23 -3.91 11.89
N LYS A 192 15.96 -4.05 12.97
CA LYS A 192 16.95 -3.07 13.42
C LYS A 192 18.35 -3.56 13.06
#